data_6f6814c41385c2b53d8ee866cfaad4b2
#
_entry.id   6f6814c41385c2b53d8ee866cfaad4b2
#
_cell.length_a   1.000
_cell.length_b   1.000
_cell.length_c   1.000
_cell.angle_alpha   90.00
_cell.angle_beta   90.00
_cell.angle_gamma   90.00
#
_symmetry.space_group_name_H-M   'P 1'
#
loop_
_entity.id
_entity.type
_entity.pdbx_description
1 polymer ?
#
loop_
_entity_poly.entity_id
_entity_poly.type
_entity_poly.pdbx_seq_one_letter_code
_entity_poly.pdbx_strand_id
1 'polypeptide(L)'
;MHELAFDAHGSMVRWLDTPGAAPARVYLHGLAGTAHAAFGEVAGHPRLAGRRTLLIDLPGHGHSDRPADWSYTLDAFAGVVAAVIEAAGLARVDLVGHSMGGCIAIVLAARRPDLVSRLVVAEANLDPLPPDPAGLGSQQMSYQAEADFVQTGFAAMQDANPGWRSTARLCDALAVHRSAVGVVTGSAPTMRELLLPLTIPRTFIRGDRGETLVGPESLLAAGVRIKEIRGAGHMMMADAPEAFVDTIASALTPEV
;
A
#
# COMPACT_ATOMS: atom_id res chain seq x y z
N MET A 1 -9.77 4.03 -17.67
CA MET A 1 -9.28 2.88 -16.87
C MET A 1 -8.45 2.01 -17.79
N HIS A 2 -7.30 1.55 -17.33
CA HIS A 2 -6.39 0.64 -18.06
C HIS A 2 -6.41 -0.72 -17.39
N GLU A 3 -5.99 -1.75 -18.12
CA GLU A 3 -5.91 -3.11 -17.59
C GLU A 3 -4.74 -3.89 -18.20
N LEU A 4 -4.25 -4.90 -17.44
CA LEU A 4 -3.17 -5.79 -17.82
C LEU A 4 -3.43 -7.18 -17.24
N ALA A 5 -3.24 -8.22 -18.04
CA ALA A 5 -3.27 -9.59 -17.53
C ALA A 5 -2.05 -9.85 -16.62
N PHE A 6 -2.28 -10.39 -15.41
CA PHE A 6 -1.21 -10.59 -14.44
C PHE A 6 -0.95 -12.07 -14.08
N ASP A 7 -1.79 -12.97 -14.56
CA ASP A 7 -1.60 -14.41 -14.37
C ASP A 7 -1.82 -15.19 -15.67
N ALA A 8 -1.53 -16.50 -15.62
CA ALA A 8 -1.66 -17.39 -16.77
C ALA A 8 -3.13 -17.62 -17.22
N HIS A 9 -4.10 -17.30 -16.38
CA HIS A 9 -5.53 -17.44 -16.65
C HIS A 9 -6.15 -16.17 -17.24
N GLY A 10 -5.35 -15.10 -17.37
CA GLY A 10 -5.79 -13.83 -17.95
C GLY A 10 -6.52 -12.94 -16.97
N SER A 11 -6.35 -13.14 -15.65
CA SER A 11 -6.90 -12.21 -14.65
C SER A 11 -6.30 -10.83 -14.79
N MET A 12 -7.14 -9.79 -14.72
CA MET A 12 -6.75 -8.42 -15.01
C MET A 12 -6.53 -7.60 -13.74
N VAL A 13 -5.37 -6.92 -13.67
CA VAL A 13 -5.16 -5.77 -12.80
C VAL A 13 -5.63 -4.51 -13.51
N ARG A 14 -6.31 -3.61 -12.78
CA ARG A 14 -6.86 -2.37 -13.33
C ARG A 14 -6.36 -1.14 -12.58
N TRP A 15 -6.15 -0.05 -13.35
CA TRP A 15 -5.71 1.23 -12.78
C TRP A 15 -6.29 2.42 -13.51
N LEU A 16 -6.39 3.52 -12.77
CA LEU A 16 -6.60 4.84 -13.36
C LEU A 16 -5.25 5.44 -13.73
N ASP A 17 -5.13 6.00 -14.93
CA ASP A 17 -3.94 6.70 -15.41
C ASP A 17 -4.35 8.11 -15.79
N THR A 18 -3.89 9.08 -15.03
CA THR A 18 -4.13 10.50 -15.28
C THR A 18 -2.88 11.11 -15.89
N PRO A 19 -2.96 11.72 -17.08
CA PRO A 19 -1.81 12.33 -17.74
C PRO A 19 -1.21 13.48 -16.92
N GLY A 20 0.10 13.69 -17.07
CA GLY A 20 0.81 14.77 -16.38
C GLY A 20 2.32 14.72 -16.62
N ALA A 21 3.05 15.60 -15.95
CA ALA A 21 4.50 15.70 -16.07
C ALA A 21 5.23 14.54 -15.36
N ALA A 22 6.47 14.26 -15.77
CA ALA A 22 7.38 13.34 -15.08
C ALA A 22 8.03 13.99 -13.83
N PRO A 23 8.50 13.19 -12.85
CA PRO A 23 8.29 11.74 -12.74
C PRO A 23 6.83 11.40 -12.49
N ALA A 24 6.40 10.25 -13.00
CA ALA A 24 5.07 9.73 -12.71
C ALA A 24 4.98 9.28 -11.25
N ARG A 25 3.78 9.32 -10.69
CA ARG A 25 3.47 8.85 -9.33
C ARG A 25 2.58 7.63 -9.37
N VAL A 26 2.93 6.63 -8.60
CA VAL A 26 2.14 5.40 -8.44
C VAL A 26 1.70 5.30 -6.99
N TYR A 27 0.40 5.07 -6.77
CA TYR A 27 -0.21 5.00 -5.45
C TYR A 27 -0.78 3.61 -5.20
N LEU A 28 -0.42 3.01 -4.05
CA LEU A 28 -0.83 1.68 -3.63
C LEU A 28 -1.62 1.74 -2.32
N HIS A 29 -2.87 1.30 -2.36
CA HIS A 29 -3.79 1.31 -1.23
C HIS A 29 -3.49 0.21 -0.19
N GLY A 30 -4.04 0.36 1.00
CA GLY A 30 -3.99 -0.62 2.08
C GLY A 30 -4.97 -1.77 1.91
N LEU A 31 -4.91 -2.73 2.85
CA LEU A 31 -5.77 -3.91 2.90
C LEU A 31 -7.26 -3.51 2.91
N ALA A 32 -8.09 -4.26 2.18
CA ALA A 32 -9.53 -4.01 2.01
C ALA A 32 -9.89 -2.58 1.54
N GLY A 33 -8.93 -1.89 0.91
CA GLY A 33 -9.10 -0.57 0.30
C GLY A 33 -9.24 -0.61 -1.21
N THR A 34 -9.38 0.56 -1.81
CA THR A 34 -9.26 0.79 -3.25
C THR A 34 -8.38 2.01 -3.50
N ALA A 35 -7.72 2.06 -4.64
CA ALA A 35 -6.79 3.13 -4.95
C ALA A 35 -7.48 4.51 -4.97
N HIS A 36 -8.67 4.58 -5.57
CA HIS A 36 -9.43 5.82 -5.64
C HIS A 36 -9.89 6.30 -4.26
N ALA A 37 -10.41 5.42 -3.42
CA ALA A 37 -10.86 5.81 -2.09
C ALA A 37 -9.72 6.24 -1.15
N ALA A 38 -8.55 5.60 -1.28
CA ALA A 38 -7.39 5.93 -0.46
C ALA A 38 -6.65 7.20 -0.95
N PHE A 39 -6.55 7.37 -2.27
CA PHE A 39 -5.64 8.36 -2.84
C PHE A 39 -6.27 9.29 -3.90
N GLY A 40 -7.56 9.14 -4.23
CA GLY A 40 -8.19 9.97 -5.26
C GLY A 40 -8.13 11.46 -4.93
N GLU A 41 -8.53 11.84 -3.72
CA GLU A 41 -8.45 13.22 -3.24
C GLU A 41 -7.01 13.69 -3.04
N VAL A 42 -6.15 12.82 -2.50
CA VAL A 42 -4.72 13.09 -2.29
C VAL A 42 -4.02 13.40 -3.62
N ALA A 43 -4.17 12.53 -4.61
CA ALA A 43 -3.52 12.67 -5.91
C ALA A 43 -4.08 13.86 -6.73
N GLY A 44 -5.38 14.15 -6.57
CA GLY A 44 -6.06 15.29 -7.20
C GLY A 44 -5.81 16.63 -6.51
N HIS A 45 -5.22 16.64 -5.32
CA HIS A 45 -4.99 17.87 -4.58
C HIS A 45 -4.02 18.81 -5.31
N PRO A 46 -4.24 20.15 -5.35
CA PRO A 46 -3.40 21.11 -6.09
C PRO A 46 -1.89 21.02 -5.82
N ARG A 47 -1.49 20.62 -4.61
CA ARG A 47 -0.06 20.43 -4.24
C ARG A 47 0.57 19.19 -4.87
N LEU A 48 -0.23 18.22 -5.28
CA LEU A 48 0.22 16.95 -5.85
C LEU A 48 -0.21 16.77 -7.31
N ALA A 49 -1.20 17.49 -7.76
CA ALA A 49 -1.68 17.44 -9.15
C ALA A 49 -0.61 17.86 -10.18
N GLY A 50 -0.89 17.60 -11.46
CA GLY A 50 -0.01 17.97 -12.57
C GLY A 50 1.11 16.96 -12.88
N ARG A 51 1.29 15.92 -12.08
CA ARG A 51 2.14 14.76 -12.40
C ARG A 51 1.30 13.62 -12.99
N ARG A 52 1.87 12.85 -13.93
CA ARG A 52 1.21 11.63 -14.37
C ARG A 52 1.01 10.71 -13.16
N THR A 53 -0.20 10.21 -12.99
CA THR A 53 -0.59 9.52 -11.76
C THR A 53 -1.29 8.21 -12.10
N LEU A 54 -0.79 7.11 -11.53
CA LEU A 54 -1.40 5.81 -11.58
C LEU A 54 -2.00 5.46 -10.22
N LEU A 55 -3.30 5.22 -10.17
CA LEU A 55 -4.02 4.69 -9.00
C LEU A 55 -4.36 3.22 -9.30
N ILE A 56 -3.62 2.29 -8.68
CA ILE A 56 -3.72 0.85 -8.99
C ILE A 56 -4.64 0.18 -7.97
N ASP A 57 -5.74 -0.40 -8.43
CA ASP A 57 -6.50 -1.35 -7.63
C ASP A 57 -5.74 -2.69 -7.62
N LEU A 58 -5.24 -3.11 -6.48
CA LEU A 58 -4.47 -4.34 -6.35
C LEU A 58 -5.35 -5.58 -6.62
N PRO A 59 -4.81 -6.70 -7.13
CA PRO A 59 -5.56 -7.95 -7.30
C PRO A 59 -6.40 -8.30 -6.07
N GLY A 60 -7.65 -8.72 -6.29
CA GLY A 60 -8.60 -9.00 -5.21
C GLY A 60 -9.34 -7.78 -4.65
N HIS A 61 -9.00 -6.57 -5.09
CA HIS A 61 -9.52 -5.29 -4.58
C HIS A 61 -10.04 -4.42 -5.72
N GLY A 62 -11.02 -3.59 -5.40
CA GLY A 62 -11.57 -2.59 -6.32
C GLY A 62 -12.07 -3.18 -7.64
N HIS A 63 -11.59 -2.66 -8.75
CA HIS A 63 -11.96 -3.08 -10.10
C HIS A 63 -11.09 -4.22 -10.65
N SER A 64 -10.00 -4.60 -9.96
CA SER A 64 -9.14 -5.70 -10.36
C SER A 64 -9.79 -7.05 -10.14
N ASP A 65 -9.40 -8.06 -10.93
CA ASP A 65 -9.94 -9.41 -10.83
C ASP A 65 -9.50 -10.11 -9.52
N ARG A 66 -10.22 -11.17 -9.17
CA ARG A 66 -10.16 -11.85 -7.86
C ARG A 66 -9.91 -13.35 -8.01
N PRO A 67 -8.79 -13.79 -8.63
CA PRO A 67 -8.55 -15.22 -8.85
C PRO A 67 -8.33 -15.96 -7.52
N ALA A 68 -9.09 -17.02 -7.31
CA ALA A 68 -9.02 -17.81 -6.08
C ALA A 68 -7.72 -18.62 -5.93
N ASP A 69 -7.04 -18.89 -7.01
CA ASP A 69 -5.79 -19.67 -7.08
C ASP A 69 -4.52 -18.81 -7.08
N TRP A 70 -4.66 -17.47 -6.99
CA TRP A 70 -3.52 -16.58 -6.87
C TRP A 70 -3.00 -16.49 -5.44
N SER A 71 -1.68 -16.29 -5.27
CA SER A 71 -1.02 -16.44 -3.97
C SER A 71 -1.28 -15.28 -2.98
N TYR A 72 -1.60 -14.08 -3.45
CA TYR A 72 -1.79 -12.86 -2.64
C TYR A 72 -0.62 -12.52 -1.70
N THR A 73 0.60 -12.94 -2.05
CA THR A 73 1.81 -12.59 -1.31
C THR A 73 2.29 -11.19 -1.67
N LEU A 74 3.04 -10.54 -0.75
CA LEU A 74 3.61 -9.20 -1.01
C LEU A 74 4.53 -9.20 -2.24
N ASP A 75 5.25 -10.29 -2.49
CA ASP A 75 6.08 -10.47 -3.67
C ASP A 75 5.28 -10.55 -4.97
N ALA A 76 4.17 -11.30 -4.95
CA ALA A 76 3.29 -11.42 -6.11
C ALA A 76 2.65 -10.06 -6.44
N PHE A 77 2.18 -9.33 -5.45
CA PHE A 77 1.68 -7.96 -5.64
C PHE A 77 2.75 -7.03 -6.22
N ALA A 78 3.98 -7.07 -5.69
CA ALA A 78 5.08 -6.25 -6.19
C ALA A 78 5.41 -6.56 -7.65
N GLY A 79 5.35 -7.83 -8.05
CA GLY A 79 5.50 -8.24 -9.45
C GLY A 79 4.41 -7.67 -10.36
N VAL A 80 3.15 -7.69 -9.92
CA VAL A 80 2.03 -7.09 -10.67
C VAL A 80 2.22 -5.58 -10.81
N VAL A 81 2.60 -4.88 -9.74
CA VAL A 81 2.84 -3.43 -9.79
C VAL A 81 4.00 -3.08 -10.73
N ALA A 82 5.08 -3.87 -10.72
CA ALA A 82 6.19 -3.71 -11.67
C ALA A 82 5.71 -3.83 -13.11
N ALA A 83 4.92 -4.87 -13.41
CA ALA A 83 4.37 -5.09 -14.75
C ALA A 83 3.44 -3.94 -15.20
N VAL A 84 2.64 -3.37 -14.30
CA VAL A 84 1.81 -2.18 -14.59
C VAL A 84 2.68 -0.97 -14.93
N ILE A 85 3.74 -0.71 -14.16
CA ILE A 85 4.68 0.40 -14.42
C ILE A 85 5.31 0.26 -15.81
N GLU A 86 5.77 -0.95 -16.15
CA GLU A 86 6.36 -1.25 -17.45
C GLU A 86 5.34 -1.14 -18.60
N ALA A 87 4.14 -1.70 -18.43
CA ALA A 87 3.06 -1.60 -19.42
C ALA A 87 2.59 -0.16 -19.65
N ALA A 88 2.67 0.70 -18.62
CA ALA A 88 2.40 2.13 -18.75
C ALA A 88 3.54 2.90 -19.46
N GLY A 89 4.63 2.23 -19.85
CA GLY A 89 5.79 2.84 -20.50
C GLY A 89 6.59 3.75 -19.58
N LEU A 90 6.62 3.47 -18.27
CA LEU A 90 7.32 4.28 -17.28
C LEU A 90 8.67 3.64 -16.94
N ALA A 91 9.74 4.45 -17.01
CA ALA A 91 11.08 3.99 -16.66
C ALA A 91 11.35 4.04 -15.15
N ARG A 92 10.94 5.12 -14.49
CA ARG A 92 11.08 5.31 -13.04
C ARG A 92 9.93 6.15 -12.50
N VAL A 93 9.45 5.78 -11.32
CA VAL A 93 8.30 6.43 -10.69
C VAL A 93 8.61 6.87 -9.25
N ASP A 94 7.87 7.86 -8.77
CA ASP A 94 7.73 8.12 -7.35
C ASP A 94 6.62 7.19 -6.83
N LEU A 95 6.95 6.34 -5.86
CA LEU A 95 6.07 5.29 -5.36
C LEU A 95 5.56 5.66 -3.96
N VAL A 96 4.24 5.69 -3.81
CA VAL A 96 3.55 6.02 -2.55
C VAL A 96 2.67 4.85 -2.15
N GLY A 97 2.87 4.30 -0.96
CA GLY A 97 2.08 3.18 -0.45
C GLY A 97 1.60 3.40 0.98
N HIS A 98 0.38 2.97 1.27
CA HIS A 98 -0.22 2.99 2.60
C HIS A 98 -0.42 1.57 3.11
N SER A 99 -0.04 1.31 4.37
CA SER A 99 -0.26 0.03 5.04
C SER A 99 0.29 -1.15 4.20
N MET A 100 -0.53 -2.12 3.82
CA MET A 100 -0.17 -3.20 2.89
C MET A 100 0.47 -2.66 1.60
N GLY A 101 -0.07 -1.59 1.01
CA GLY A 101 0.52 -0.95 -0.17
C GLY A 101 1.91 -0.40 0.09
N GLY A 102 2.20 0.01 1.33
CA GLY A 102 3.54 0.41 1.77
C GLY A 102 4.51 -0.77 1.83
N CYS A 103 4.06 -1.93 2.35
CA CYS A 103 4.84 -3.16 2.34
C CYS A 103 5.18 -3.61 0.90
N ILE A 104 4.17 -3.60 0.01
CA ILE A 104 4.36 -3.92 -1.41
C ILE A 104 5.36 -2.96 -2.07
N ALA A 105 5.26 -1.66 -1.75
CA ALA A 105 6.16 -0.63 -2.27
C ALA A 105 7.62 -0.85 -1.84
N ILE A 106 7.85 -1.27 -0.59
CA ILE A 106 9.19 -1.63 -0.08
C ILE A 106 9.75 -2.83 -0.85
N VAL A 107 8.95 -3.91 -0.99
CA VAL A 107 9.36 -5.11 -1.74
C VAL A 107 9.70 -4.75 -3.19
N LEU A 108 8.85 -3.97 -3.86
CA LEU A 108 9.08 -3.51 -5.22
C LEU A 108 10.39 -2.72 -5.33
N ALA A 109 10.59 -1.72 -4.47
CA ALA A 109 11.80 -0.88 -4.50
C ALA A 109 13.09 -1.69 -4.27
N ALA A 110 13.04 -2.73 -3.43
CA ALA A 110 14.18 -3.60 -3.17
C ALA A 110 14.46 -4.56 -4.34
N ARG A 111 13.44 -5.11 -5.00
CA ARG A 111 13.59 -6.07 -6.09
C ARG A 111 13.82 -5.39 -7.45
N ARG A 112 13.24 -4.20 -7.64
CA ARG A 112 13.31 -3.43 -8.89
C ARG A 112 13.70 -1.98 -8.61
N PRO A 113 14.92 -1.74 -8.08
CA PRO A 113 15.41 -0.38 -7.79
C PRO A 113 15.53 0.49 -9.05
N ASP A 114 15.56 -0.13 -10.22
CA ASP A 114 15.51 0.53 -11.52
C ASP A 114 14.18 1.26 -11.78
N LEU A 115 13.08 0.78 -11.21
CA LEU A 115 11.74 1.35 -11.42
C LEU A 115 11.35 2.46 -10.42
N VAL A 116 12.07 2.62 -9.31
CA VAL A 116 11.66 3.53 -8.24
C VAL A 116 12.65 4.69 -8.08
N SER A 117 12.16 5.92 -8.19
CA SER A 117 12.94 7.15 -7.99
C SER A 117 12.91 7.61 -6.54
N ARG A 118 11.77 7.56 -5.90
CA ARG A 118 11.52 7.91 -4.49
C ARG A 118 10.49 6.97 -3.92
N LEU A 119 10.61 6.70 -2.64
CA LEU A 119 9.68 5.83 -1.89
C LEU A 119 9.07 6.59 -0.72
N VAL A 120 7.74 6.65 -0.68
CA VAL A 120 6.98 7.19 0.45
C VAL A 120 6.07 6.08 0.97
N VAL A 121 6.25 5.67 2.20
CA VAL A 121 5.42 4.66 2.85
C VAL A 121 4.75 5.23 4.10
N ALA A 122 3.46 5.01 4.21
CA ALA A 122 2.65 5.48 5.32
C ALA A 122 2.09 4.27 6.09
N GLU A 123 2.35 4.20 7.40
CA GLU A 123 1.87 3.12 8.30
C GLU A 123 2.14 1.70 7.79
N ALA A 124 3.29 1.48 7.13
CA ALA A 124 3.67 0.16 6.65
C ALA A 124 4.23 -0.70 7.79
N ASN A 125 3.84 -1.97 7.83
CA ASN A 125 4.42 -2.94 8.75
C ASN A 125 5.86 -3.26 8.32
N LEU A 126 6.84 -2.92 9.16
CA LEU A 126 8.25 -3.14 8.86
C LEU A 126 8.76 -4.51 9.32
N ASP A 127 8.14 -5.06 10.34
CA ASP A 127 8.52 -6.32 10.96
C ASP A 127 7.31 -7.28 10.99
N PRO A 128 7.51 -8.59 10.95
CA PRO A 128 6.44 -9.57 11.10
C PRO A 128 5.67 -9.36 12.42
N LEU A 129 4.36 -9.51 12.36
CA LEU A 129 3.47 -9.44 13.51
C LEU A 129 2.79 -10.80 13.69
N PRO A 130 2.69 -11.35 14.91
CA PRO A 130 1.93 -12.58 15.11
C PRO A 130 0.43 -12.33 14.86
N PRO A 131 -0.32 -13.32 14.32
CA PRO A 131 -1.77 -13.26 14.32
C PRO A 131 -2.29 -13.11 15.75
N ASP A 132 -3.24 -12.20 15.96
CA ASP A 132 -3.78 -11.89 17.28
C ASP A 132 -5.31 -11.63 17.17
N PRO A 133 -6.16 -12.40 17.92
CA PRO A 133 -7.60 -12.17 17.92
C PRO A 133 -8.00 -10.83 18.55
N ALA A 134 -7.16 -10.29 19.43
CA ALA A 134 -7.35 -8.97 20.04
C ALA A 134 -6.66 -7.85 19.25
N GLY A 135 -5.88 -8.21 18.22
CA GLY A 135 -5.18 -7.28 17.36
C GLY A 135 -6.13 -6.51 16.44
N LEU A 136 -5.60 -5.57 15.71
CA LEU A 136 -6.35 -4.77 14.75
C LEU A 136 -5.99 -5.16 13.30
N GLY A 137 -6.90 -4.87 12.38
CA GLY A 137 -6.67 -5.01 10.95
C GLY A 137 -6.18 -6.41 10.56
N SER A 138 -4.98 -6.47 9.98
CA SER A 138 -4.40 -7.71 9.44
C SER A 138 -4.15 -8.80 10.50
N GLN A 139 -3.80 -8.44 11.73
CA GLN A 139 -3.57 -9.43 12.80
C GLN A 139 -4.86 -10.17 13.16
N GLN A 140 -5.97 -9.46 13.30
CA GLN A 140 -7.26 -10.04 13.63
C GLN A 140 -7.80 -10.89 12.45
N MET A 141 -7.66 -10.39 11.22
CA MET A 141 -8.11 -11.10 10.03
C MET A 141 -7.32 -12.41 9.80
N SER A 142 -6.00 -12.36 9.94
CA SER A 142 -5.11 -13.51 9.76
C SER A 142 -5.19 -14.55 10.87
N TYR A 143 -5.74 -14.20 12.03
CA TYR A 143 -5.99 -15.13 13.14
C TYR A 143 -7.11 -16.13 12.83
N GLN A 144 -8.10 -15.72 12.05
CA GLN A 144 -9.21 -16.56 11.68
C GLN A 144 -8.79 -17.61 10.63
N ALA A 145 -9.37 -18.80 10.68
CA ALA A 145 -9.21 -19.76 9.59
C ALA A 145 -9.79 -19.18 8.29
N GLU A 146 -9.14 -19.42 7.15
CA GLU A 146 -9.54 -18.86 5.85
C GLU A 146 -11.02 -19.13 5.53
N ALA A 147 -11.48 -20.38 5.75
CA ALA A 147 -12.86 -20.74 5.47
C ALA A 147 -13.87 -19.97 6.34
N ASP A 148 -13.57 -19.78 7.62
CA ASP A 148 -14.46 -19.07 8.56
C ASP A 148 -14.48 -17.57 8.24
N PHE A 149 -13.33 -16.98 7.90
CA PHE A 149 -13.25 -15.59 7.49
C PHE A 149 -14.05 -15.35 6.21
N VAL A 150 -13.91 -16.19 5.21
CA VAL A 150 -14.64 -16.07 3.93
C VAL A 150 -16.15 -16.25 4.14
N GLN A 151 -16.55 -17.19 4.99
CA GLN A 151 -17.95 -17.50 5.20
C GLN A 151 -18.70 -16.43 6.01
N THR A 152 -18.09 -15.92 7.07
CA THR A 152 -18.77 -15.01 8.02
C THR A 152 -17.90 -13.87 8.52
N GLY A 153 -16.58 -14.08 8.68
CA GLY A 153 -15.67 -13.13 9.31
C GLY A 153 -15.56 -11.81 8.55
N PHE A 154 -15.52 -11.87 7.21
CA PHE A 154 -15.45 -10.68 6.39
C PHE A 154 -16.68 -9.78 6.50
N ALA A 155 -17.88 -10.37 6.51
CA ALA A 155 -19.11 -9.63 6.73
C ALA A 155 -19.17 -9.02 8.14
N ALA A 156 -18.81 -9.79 9.16
CA ALA A 156 -18.74 -9.32 10.54
C ALA A 156 -17.75 -8.15 10.71
N MET A 157 -16.58 -8.23 10.05
CA MET A 157 -15.62 -7.13 10.04
C MET A 157 -16.20 -5.86 9.40
N GLN A 158 -16.92 -5.98 8.27
CA GLN A 158 -17.56 -4.84 7.61
C GLN A 158 -18.63 -4.20 8.51
N ASP A 159 -19.38 -4.99 9.24
CA ASP A 159 -20.41 -4.50 10.16
C ASP A 159 -19.81 -3.80 11.39
N ALA A 160 -18.69 -4.32 11.90
CA ALA A 160 -17.97 -3.72 13.02
C ALA A 160 -17.25 -2.40 12.64
N ASN A 161 -16.98 -2.19 11.35
CA ASN A 161 -16.20 -1.04 10.84
C ASN A 161 -16.95 -0.27 9.74
N PRO A 162 -18.00 0.51 10.08
CA PRO A 162 -18.84 1.20 9.08
C PRO A 162 -18.06 2.12 8.14
N GLY A 163 -17.02 2.78 8.63
CA GLY A 163 -16.15 3.64 7.82
C GLY A 163 -15.37 2.89 6.75
N TRP A 164 -15.11 1.62 6.96
CA TRP A 164 -14.40 0.74 6.03
C TRP A 164 -15.31 0.01 5.04
N ARG A 165 -16.60 -0.09 5.40
CA ARG A 165 -17.58 -0.88 4.69
C ARG A 165 -17.72 -0.50 3.21
N SER A 166 -17.61 0.78 2.88
CA SER A 166 -17.77 1.27 1.51
C SER A 166 -16.70 0.73 0.56
N THR A 167 -15.47 0.63 1.01
CA THR A 167 -14.34 0.09 0.23
C THR A 167 -14.25 -1.43 0.32
N ALA A 168 -14.45 -2.00 1.50
CA ALA A 168 -14.41 -3.45 1.71
C ALA A 168 -15.43 -4.22 0.85
N ARG A 169 -16.59 -3.63 0.54
CA ARG A 169 -17.57 -4.20 -0.40
C ARG A 169 -17.05 -4.41 -1.81
N LEU A 170 -15.99 -3.69 -2.19
CA LEU A 170 -15.32 -3.81 -3.48
C LEU A 170 -14.13 -4.79 -3.44
N CYS A 171 -13.99 -5.55 -2.35
CA CYS A 171 -12.92 -6.49 -2.16
C CYS A 171 -13.46 -7.92 -2.03
N ASP A 172 -12.64 -8.88 -2.40
CA ASP A 172 -12.93 -10.30 -2.23
C ASP A 172 -12.48 -10.79 -0.86
N ALA A 173 -13.31 -11.57 -0.16
CA ALA A 173 -13.02 -12.02 1.19
C ALA A 173 -11.77 -12.92 1.26
N LEU A 174 -11.60 -13.83 0.29
CA LEU A 174 -10.43 -14.69 0.21
C LEU A 174 -9.16 -13.89 -0.03
N ALA A 175 -9.21 -12.95 -0.98
CA ALA A 175 -8.10 -12.05 -1.27
C ALA A 175 -7.69 -11.22 -0.05
N VAL A 176 -8.67 -10.67 0.69
CA VAL A 176 -8.43 -9.89 1.90
C VAL A 176 -7.77 -10.75 2.98
N HIS A 177 -8.29 -11.98 3.22
CA HIS A 177 -7.70 -12.88 4.20
C HIS A 177 -6.24 -13.23 3.86
N ARG A 178 -5.98 -13.69 2.64
CA ARG A 178 -4.62 -14.07 2.20
C ARG A 178 -3.66 -12.89 2.21
N SER A 179 -4.13 -11.72 1.82
CA SER A 179 -3.36 -10.49 1.91
C SER A 179 -3.03 -10.12 3.36
N ALA A 180 -3.99 -10.29 4.29
CA ALA A 180 -3.77 -10.08 5.72
C ALA A 180 -2.70 -11.03 6.27
N VAL A 181 -2.77 -12.32 5.90
CA VAL A 181 -1.74 -13.31 6.22
C VAL A 181 -0.38 -12.88 5.67
N GLY A 182 -0.34 -12.42 4.41
CA GLY A 182 0.89 -11.92 3.78
C GLY A 182 1.50 -10.73 4.51
N VAL A 183 0.69 -9.77 4.97
CA VAL A 183 1.15 -8.60 5.74
C VAL A 183 1.71 -9.01 7.09
N VAL A 184 1.03 -9.92 7.80
CA VAL A 184 1.41 -10.39 9.14
C VAL A 184 2.66 -11.25 9.11
N THR A 185 2.75 -12.17 8.14
CA THR A 185 3.93 -13.00 7.92
C THR A 185 5.14 -12.17 7.47
N GLY A 186 4.87 -11.09 6.73
CA GLY A 186 5.91 -10.25 6.14
C GLY A 186 6.62 -10.93 4.98
N SER A 187 7.88 -10.57 4.79
CA SER A 187 8.77 -11.19 3.80
C SER A 187 10.07 -11.67 4.47
N ALA A 188 10.83 -12.46 3.75
CA ALA A 188 12.20 -12.86 4.12
C ALA A 188 13.15 -12.48 2.97
N PRO A 189 14.00 -11.44 3.15
CA PRO A 189 14.18 -10.56 4.35
C PRO A 189 12.94 -9.77 4.75
N THR A 190 12.89 -9.28 5.99
CA THR A 190 11.78 -8.44 6.50
C THR A 190 11.66 -7.13 5.72
N MET A 191 10.49 -6.45 5.79
CA MET A 191 10.33 -5.12 5.17
C MET A 191 11.39 -4.14 5.67
N ARG A 192 11.75 -4.20 6.95
CA ARG A 192 12.83 -3.39 7.54
C ARG A 192 14.15 -3.69 6.86
N GLU A 193 14.54 -4.96 6.78
CA GLU A 193 15.79 -5.38 6.14
C GLU A 193 15.85 -5.04 4.65
N LEU A 194 14.70 -5.03 3.96
CA LEU A 194 14.60 -4.58 2.57
C LEU A 194 14.69 -3.04 2.44
N LEU A 195 14.11 -2.29 3.39
CA LEU A 195 14.05 -0.83 3.35
C LEU A 195 15.40 -0.18 3.66
N LEU A 196 16.12 -0.70 4.67
CA LEU A 196 17.35 -0.09 5.17
C LEU A 196 18.45 0.09 4.11
N PRO A 197 18.77 -0.88 3.25
CA PRO A 197 19.87 -0.76 2.27
C PRO A 197 19.52 0.04 1.01
N LEU A 198 18.27 0.45 0.81
CA LEU A 198 17.90 1.24 -0.37
C LEU A 198 18.66 2.56 -0.38
N THR A 199 19.10 2.97 -1.56
CA THR A 199 19.87 4.23 -1.76
C THR A 199 19.01 5.38 -2.30
N ILE A 200 17.77 5.09 -2.71
CA ILE A 200 16.82 6.11 -3.16
C ILE A 200 16.31 6.95 -1.99
N PRO A 201 15.83 8.18 -2.18
CA PRO A 201 15.13 8.94 -1.15
C PRO A 201 13.93 8.17 -0.60
N ARG A 202 13.87 8.01 0.74
CA ARG A 202 12.82 7.23 1.44
C ARG A 202 12.24 8.04 2.56
N THR A 203 10.90 8.04 2.65
CA THR A 203 10.18 8.67 3.76
C THR A 203 9.19 7.67 4.34
N PHE A 204 9.24 7.49 5.66
CA PHE A 204 8.25 6.77 6.45
C PHE A 204 7.34 7.80 7.13
N ILE A 205 6.04 7.69 6.90
CA ILE A 205 5.02 8.56 7.49
C ILE A 205 4.24 7.75 8.53
N ARG A 206 4.07 8.31 9.72
CA ARG A 206 3.24 7.74 10.79
C ARG A 206 2.27 8.77 11.34
N GLY A 207 1.15 8.29 11.88
CA GLY A 207 0.28 9.10 12.71
C GLY A 207 0.72 9.04 14.18
N ASP A 208 0.50 10.11 14.95
CA ASP A 208 0.82 10.12 16.38
C ASP A 208 -0.14 9.26 17.22
N ARG A 209 -1.30 8.88 16.65
CA ARG A 209 -2.27 7.95 17.21
C ARG A 209 -2.27 6.58 16.52
N GLY A 210 -1.33 6.36 15.57
CA GLY A 210 -1.12 5.10 14.88
C GLY A 210 -0.33 4.08 15.71
N GLU A 211 0.10 3.01 15.07
CA GLU A 211 0.95 2.02 15.71
C GLU A 211 2.33 2.59 16.08
N THR A 212 2.87 2.12 17.20
CA THR A 212 4.21 2.54 17.62
C THR A 212 5.26 2.02 16.65
N LEU A 213 6.02 2.93 16.03
CA LEU A 213 7.16 2.57 15.21
C LEU A 213 8.30 2.03 16.08
N VAL A 214 8.62 0.76 15.91
CA VAL A 214 9.71 0.10 16.64
C VAL A 214 11.05 0.46 16.00
N GLY A 215 12.07 0.77 16.83
CA GLY A 215 13.45 1.02 16.40
C GLY A 215 13.60 2.14 15.34
N PRO A 216 13.02 3.33 15.54
CA PRO A 216 13.11 4.44 14.59
C PRO A 216 14.55 4.88 14.35
N GLU A 217 15.45 4.69 15.30
CA GLU A 217 16.88 5.01 15.20
C GLU A 217 17.59 4.25 14.06
N SER A 218 17.20 3.01 13.81
CA SER A 218 17.77 2.23 12.70
C SER A 218 17.37 2.78 11.33
N LEU A 219 16.14 3.28 11.21
CA LEU A 219 15.65 3.93 9.99
C LEU A 219 16.36 5.26 9.75
N LEU A 220 16.48 6.08 10.80
CA LEU A 220 17.18 7.37 10.73
C LEU A 220 18.66 7.18 10.37
N ALA A 221 19.34 6.22 11.00
CA ALA A 221 20.73 5.89 10.71
C ALA A 221 20.95 5.43 9.25
N ALA A 222 19.95 4.77 8.67
CA ALA A 222 19.97 4.37 7.26
C ALA A 222 19.58 5.51 6.30
N GLY A 223 19.25 6.71 6.79
CA GLY A 223 18.82 7.85 5.97
C GLY A 223 17.36 7.82 5.54
N VAL A 224 16.51 7.03 6.21
CA VAL A 224 15.06 7.10 6.03
C VAL A 224 14.54 8.34 6.77
N ARG A 225 13.82 9.22 6.09
CA ARG A 225 13.15 10.35 6.75
C ARG A 225 11.90 9.83 7.45
N ILE A 226 11.73 10.18 8.72
CA ILE A 226 10.51 9.87 9.47
C ILE A 226 9.69 11.16 9.61
N LYS A 227 8.43 11.10 9.22
CA LYS A 227 7.47 12.19 9.35
C LYS A 227 6.28 11.73 10.20
N GLU A 228 5.91 12.55 11.19
CA GLU A 228 4.76 12.30 12.05
C GLU A 228 3.64 13.29 11.77
N ILE A 229 2.41 12.78 11.64
CA ILE A 229 1.21 13.60 11.44
C ILE A 229 0.41 13.60 12.74
N ARG A 230 0.28 14.78 13.33
CA ARG A 230 -0.46 14.98 14.58
C ARG A 230 -1.96 14.79 14.35
N GLY A 231 -2.61 14.14 15.30
CA GLY A 231 -4.04 13.87 15.28
C GLY A 231 -4.46 12.77 14.31
N ALA A 232 -3.52 12.09 13.66
CA ALA A 232 -3.80 11.02 12.72
C ALA A 232 -3.51 9.64 13.35
N GLY A 233 -4.39 8.68 13.06
CA GLY A 233 -4.15 7.25 13.28
C GLY A 233 -3.73 6.57 11.98
N HIS A 234 -4.06 5.28 11.87
CA HIS A 234 -3.71 4.47 10.70
C HIS A 234 -4.29 5.02 9.38
N MET A 235 -5.52 5.60 9.41
CA MET A 235 -6.22 6.12 8.23
C MET A 235 -5.98 7.63 8.08
N MET A 236 -4.72 8.05 8.00
CA MET A 236 -4.32 9.45 8.01
C MET A 236 -4.90 10.29 6.87
N MET A 237 -5.26 9.67 5.72
CA MET A 237 -5.95 10.32 4.62
C MET A 237 -7.37 10.78 5.00
N ALA A 238 -7.98 10.14 6.00
CA ALA A 238 -9.29 10.51 6.54
C ALA A 238 -9.16 11.36 7.81
N ASP A 239 -8.20 11.06 8.68
CA ASP A 239 -8.03 11.72 9.97
C ASP A 239 -7.45 13.13 9.85
N ALA A 240 -6.51 13.34 8.93
CA ALA A 240 -5.79 14.60 8.74
C ALA A 240 -5.40 14.82 7.26
N PRO A 241 -6.39 14.96 6.34
CA PRO A 241 -6.17 14.93 4.88
C PRO A 241 -5.18 15.98 4.40
N GLU A 242 -5.30 17.23 4.85
CA GLU A 242 -4.39 18.32 4.46
C GLU A 242 -2.95 18.05 4.91
N ALA A 243 -2.76 17.63 6.17
CA ALA A 243 -1.44 17.32 6.69
C ALA A 243 -0.81 16.09 6.00
N PHE A 244 -1.62 15.13 5.59
CA PHE A 244 -1.16 13.97 4.82
C PHE A 244 -0.70 14.37 3.42
N VAL A 245 -1.48 15.19 2.71
CA VAL A 245 -1.09 15.76 1.42
C VAL A 245 0.20 16.56 1.52
N ASP A 246 0.31 17.44 2.51
CA ASP A 246 1.50 18.27 2.72
C ASP A 246 2.75 17.43 2.97
N THR A 247 2.60 16.38 3.77
CA THR A 247 3.69 15.48 4.11
C THR A 247 4.15 14.70 2.88
N ILE A 248 3.22 14.17 2.06
CA ILE A 248 3.56 13.50 0.80
C ILE A 248 4.22 14.48 -0.17
N ALA A 249 3.68 15.68 -0.34
CA ALA A 249 4.24 16.69 -1.24
C ALA A 249 5.68 17.06 -0.85
N SER A 250 5.92 17.28 0.45
CA SER A 250 7.27 17.50 0.99
C SER A 250 8.20 16.32 0.76
N ALA A 251 7.71 15.08 0.93
CA ALA A 251 8.51 13.88 0.74
C ALA A 251 8.92 13.65 -0.72
N LEU A 252 8.08 14.09 -1.67
CA LEU A 252 8.30 13.95 -3.11
C LEU A 252 9.07 15.13 -3.73
N THR A 253 9.32 16.19 -2.98
CA THR A 253 10.14 17.33 -3.44
C THR A 253 11.62 16.95 -3.31
N PRO A 254 12.46 17.18 -4.36
CA PRO A 254 13.91 17.04 -4.23
C PRO A 254 14.46 17.94 -3.12
N GLU A 255 15.40 17.44 -2.34
CA GLU A 255 16.21 18.31 -1.47
C GLU A 255 17.13 19.15 -2.36
N VAL A 256 17.10 20.47 -2.17
CA VAL A 256 17.97 21.45 -2.85
C VAL A 256 19.37 21.39 -2.27
#